data_bd750d76d4fb51abb5dd30791ee47e0c
#
_entry.id   bd750d76d4fb51abb5dd30791ee47e0c
#
_cell.length_a   1.000
_cell.length_b   1.000
_cell.length_c   1.000
_cell.angle_alpha   90.00
_cell.angle_beta   90.00
_cell.angle_gamma   90.00
#
_symmetry.space_group_name_H-M   'P 1'
#
loop_
_entity.id
_entity.type
_entity.pdbx_description
1 polymer ?
#
loop_
_entity_poly.entity_id
_entity_poly.type
_entity_poly.pdbx_seq_one_letter_code
_entity_poly.pdbx_strand_id
1 'polypeptide(L)'
;RDFCLSRGLGDVYKRQASMAAWWMAVDMDTVLTYMTQGDERVRAWHLSLEGISFRKSEFPPELIPPIEWGCRCFLVAEGFAAVRAALPDKGDYLEKVDPVFRESLATGGRIFSDAHRYFSVPLPGYMNDIVKRIKGKFAYAQDNA
;
A
#
# COMPACT_ATOMS: atom_id res chain seq x y z
N ARG A 1 -18.38 -17.76 -2.79
CA ARG A 1 -17.95 -16.61 -1.94
C ARG A 1 -16.42 -16.44 -1.93
N ASP A 2 -15.63 -17.50 -1.96
CA ASP A 2 -14.17 -17.47 -1.89
C ASP A 2 -13.51 -16.96 -3.19
N PHE A 3 -14.18 -17.11 -4.33
CA PHE A 3 -13.69 -16.64 -5.63
C PHE A 3 -13.65 -15.11 -5.74
N CYS A 4 -14.52 -14.39 -5.04
CA CYS A 4 -14.49 -12.92 -4.98
C CYS A 4 -13.33 -12.38 -4.13
N LEU A 5 -12.95 -13.10 -3.07
CA LEU A 5 -11.83 -12.73 -2.20
C LEU A 5 -10.48 -12.90 -2.92
N SER A 6 -10.32 -13.99 -3.70
CA SER A 6 -9.09 -14.23 -4.46
C SER A 6 -8.86 -13.20 -5.58
N ARG A 7 -9.94 -12.74 -6.25
CA ARG A 7 -9.84 -11.64 -7.22
C ARG A 7 -9.46 -10.32 -6.55
N GLY A 8 -10.06 -10.00 -5.39
CA GLY A 8 -9.74 -8.79 -4.65
C GLY A 8 -8.28 -8.70 -4.22
N LEU A 9 -7.72 -9.81 -3.73
CA LEU A 9 -6.30 -9.91 -3.37
C LEU A 9 -5.40 -9.71 -4.59
N GLY A 10 -5.65 -10.42 -5.69
CA GLY A 10 -4.86 -10.30 -6.91
C GLY A 10 -4.85 -8.88 -7.48
N ASP A 11 -5.97 -8.18 -7.44
CA ASP A 11 -6.08 -6.80 -7.91
C ASP A 11 -5.31 -5.82 -7.02
N VAL A 12 -5.31 -6.03 -5.70
CA VAL A 12 -4.54 -5.21 -4.77
C VAL A 12 -3.04 -5.32 -5.06
N TYR A 13 -2.51 -6.54 -5.20
CA TYR A 13 -1.08 -6.74 -5.46
C TYR A 13 -0.63 -6.19 -6.81
N LYS A 14 -1.44 -6.36 -7.85
CA LYS A 14 -1.18 -5.75 -9.15
C LYS A 14 -1.10 -4.23 -9.04
N ARG A 15 -2.00 -3.62 -8.28
CA ARG A 15 -2.00 -2.17 -8.07
C ARG A 15 -0.80 -1.70 -7.28
N GLN A 16 -0.42 -2.42 -6.22
CA GLN A 16 0.78 -2.11 -5.45
C GLN A 16 2.04 -2.19 -6.34
N ALA A 17 2.17 -3.24 -7.13
CA ALA A 17 3.30 -3.41 -8.04
C ALA A 17 3.33 -2.34 -9.13
N SER A 18 2.17 -2.02 -9.73
CA SER A 18 2.07 -0.96 -10.75
C SER A 18 2.40 0.41 -10.18
N MET A 19 1.93 0.71 -8.96
CA MET A 19 2.24 1.97 -8.28
C MET A 19 3.72 2.05 -7.94
N ALA A 20 4.33 0.96 -7.47
CA ALA A 20 5.76 0.93 -7.17
C ALA A 20 6.61 1.16 -8.44
N ALA A 21 6.26 0.51 -9.54
CA ALA A 21 6.94 0.70 -10.82
C ALA A 21 6.84 2.16 -11.31
N TRP A 22 5.64 2.73 -11.24
CA TRP A 22 5.41 4.13 -11.60
C TRP A 22 6.18 5.08 -10.66
N TRP A 23 6.15 4.82 -9.36
CA TRP A 23 6.88 5.59 -8.35
C TRP A 23 8.38 5.62 -8.63
N MET A 24 8.97 4.49 -8.99
CA MET A 24 10.40 4.41 -9.32
C MET A 24 10.77 5.23 -10.57
N ALA A 25 9.84 5.37 -11.51
CA ALA A 25 10.06 6.11 -12.75
C ALA A 25 9.92 7.65 -12.62
N VAL A 26 9.34 8.14 -11.52
CA VAL A 26 9.11 9.57 -11.29
C VAL A 26 10.29 10.17 -10.52
N ASP A 27 10.72 11.38 -10.90
CA ASP A 27 11.80 12.09 -10.23
C ASP A 27 11.44 12.54 -8.81
N MET A 28 12.44 12.61 -7.93
CA MET A 28 12.25 12.92 -6.50
C MET A 28 11.68 14.32 -6.24
N ASP A 29 11.96 15.27 -7.13
CA ASP A 29 11.49 16.65 -7.02
C ASP A 29 10.09 16.87 -7.61
N THR A 30 9.53 15.86 -8.27
CA THR A 30 8.19 15.95 -8.87
C THR A 30 7.14 16.11 -7.79
N VAL A 31 6.20 17.04 -7.99
CA VAL A 31 5.03 17.18 -7.13
C VAL A 31 4.01 16.13 -7.50
N LEU A 32 3.61 15.35 -6.51
CA LEU A 32 2.62 14.28 -6.64
C LEU A 32 1.33 14.72 -5.95
N THR A 33 0.23 14.60 -6.67
CA THR A 33 -1.11 14.93 -6.17
C THR A 33 -1.92 13.65 -5.99
N TYR A 34 -2.51 13.50 -4.80
CA TYR A 34 -3.42 12.39 -4.51
C TYR A 34 -4.78 12.63 -5.15
N MET A 35 -5.25 11.66 -5.92
CA MET A 35 -6.51 11.73 -6.65
C MET A 35 -7.38 10.51 -6.39
N THR A 36 -8.69 10.73 -6.38
CA THR A 36 -9.68 9.67 -6.33
C THR A 36 -10.32 9.47 -7.71
N GLN A 37 -11.14 8.42 -7.86
CA GLN A 37 -11.93 8.24 -9.09
C GLN A 37 -13.13 9.17 -9.19
N GLY A 38 -13.47 9.90 -8.12
CA GLY A 38 -14.58 10.86 -8.08
C GLY A 38 -15.98 10.23 -8.24
N ASP A 39 -16.09 8.91 -8.12
CA ASP A 39 -17.37 8.20 -8.24
C ASP A 39 -17.98 7.84 -6.87
N GLU A 40 -19.23 7.38 -6.87
CA GLU A 40 -19.98 7.00 -5.66
C GLU A 40 -19.36 5.85 -4.83
N ARG A 41 -18.37 5.14 -5.39
CA ARG A 41 -17.66 4.06 -4.71
C ARG A 41 -16.45 4.53 -3.92
N VAL A 42 -16.11 5.81 -4.02
CA VAL A 42 -15.01 6.40 -3.25
C VAL A 42 -15.48 6.60 -1.81
N ARG A 43 -14.69 6.14 -0.86
CA ARG A 43 -15.00 6.34 0.56
C ARG A 43 -14.83 7.81 0.94
N ALA A 44 -15.69 8.32 1.81
CA ALA A 44 -15.70 9.72 2.21
C ALA A 44 -14.33 10.20 2.72
N TRP A 45 -13.61 9.39 3.50
CA TRP A 45 -12.31 9.76 4.00
C TRP A 45 -11.20 9.78 2.91
N HIS A 46 -11.34 8.99 1.81
CA HIS A 46 -10.44 9.11 0.66
C HIS A 46 -10.68 10.41 -0.10
N LEU A 47 -11.94 10.87 -0.18
CA LEU A 47 -12.26 12.17 -0.78
C LEU A 47 -11.62 13.33 -0.01
N SER A 48 -11.45 13.22 1.31
CA SER A 48 -10.77 14.26 2.09
C SER A 48 -9.25 14.36 1.80
N LEU A 49 -8.67 13.35 1.14
CA LEU A 49 -7.28 13.34 0.69
C LEU A 49 -7.11 13.87 -0.74
N GLU A 50 -8.22 14.05 -1.47
CA GLU A 50 -8.15 14.49 -2.88
C GLU A 50 -7.54 15.88 -3.01
N GLY A 51 -6.61 16.02 -3.95
CA GLY A 51 -5.93 17.28 -4.21
C GLY A 51 -4.75 17.58 -3.27
N ILE A 52 -4.49 16.73 -2.28
CA ILE A 52 -3.29 16.87 -1.43
C ILE A 52 -2.04 16.63 -2.27
N SER A 53 -1.09 17.55 -2.22
CA SER A 53 0.10 17.51 -3.06
C SER A 53 1.36 17.69 -2.24
N PHE A 54 2.35 16.83 -2.51
CA PHE A 54 3.69 16.89 -1.93
C PHE A 54 4.76 16.65 -2.98
N ARG A 55 5.98 17.08 -2.72
CA ARG A 55 7.13 16.55 -3.45
C ARG A 55 7.24 15.05 -3.18
N LYS A 56 7.66 14.28 -4.18
CA LYS A 56 7.83 12.83 -4.00
C LYS A 56 8.72 12.51 -2.79
N SER A 57 9.79 13.27 -2.58
CA SER A 57 10.72 13.12 -1.45
C SER A 57 10.06 13.31 -0.05
N GLU A 58 8.94 14.03 -0.01
CA GLU A 58 8.21 14.37 1.22
C GLU A 58 6.85 13.67 1.32
N PHE A 59 6.49 12.89 0.29
CA PHE A 59 5.18 12.25 0.23
C PHE A 59 5.04 11.18 1.31
N PRO A 60 3.96 11.21 2.14
CA PRO A 60 3.76 10.23 3.19
C PRO A 60 3.64 8.81 2.63
N PRO A 61 4.52 7.87 3.01
CA PRO A 61 4.51 6.51 2.45
C PRO A 61 3.20 5.77 2.65
N GLU A 62 2.53 6.01 3.78
CA GLU A 62 1.26 5.41 4.16
C GLU A 62 0.07 5.90 3.32
N LEU A 63 0.23 6.99 2.57
CA LEU A 63 -0.78 7.52 1.65
C LEU A 63 -0.53 7.15 0.19
N ILE A 64 0.51 6.38 -0.11
CA ILE A 64 0.74 5.88 -1.48
C ILE A 64 -0.31 4.81 -1.79
N PRO A 65 -1.19 5.02 -2.80
CA PRO A 65 -2.24 4.04 -3.13
C PRO A 65 -1.69 2.68 -3.55
N PRO A 66 -2.40 1.58 -3.25
CA PRO A 66 -3.68 1.51 -2.54
C PRO A 66 -3.50 1.60 -1.02
N ILE A 67 -4.37 2.34 -0.34
CA ILE A 67 -4.33 2.56 1.12
C ILE A 67 -5.38 1.75 1.89
N GLU A 68 -6.20 0.99 1.18
CA GLU A 68 -7.26 0.14 1.73
C GLU A 68 -7.70 -0.90 0.69
N TRP A 69 -8.37 -1.95 1.15
CA TRP A 69 -8.98 -2.98 0.28
C TRP A 69 -9.99 -2.36 -0.70
N GLY A 70 -9.80 -2.67 -2.00
CA GLY A 70 -10.64 -2.11 -3.06
C GLY A 70 -10.41 -0.62 -3.34
N CYS A 71 -9.37 -0.02 -2.80
CA CYS A 71 -8.97 1.35 -3.11
C CYS A 71 -8.62 1.50 -4.60
N ARG A 72 -9.17 2.55 -5.25
CA ARG A 72 -8.94 2.89 -6.66
C ARG A 72 -8.30 4.26 -6.84
N CYS A 73 -7.82 4.86 -5.75
CA CYS A 73 -7.11 6.11 -5.79
C CYS A 73 -5.77 5.96 -6.54
N PHE A 74 -5.23 7.06 -6.98
CA PHE A 74 -3.99 7.12 -7.75
C PHE A 74 -3.24 8.42 -7.48
N LEU A 75 -1.99 8.50 -7.92
CA LEU A 75 -1.18 9.70 -7.87
C LEU A 75 -1.02 10.27 -9.28
N VAL A 76 -1.02 11.59 -9.38
CA VAL A 76 -0.71 12.33 -10.60
C VAL A 76 0.60 13.07 -10.41
N ALA A 77 1.49 12.99 -11.38
CA ALA A 77 2.72 13.76 -11.41
C ALA A 77 2.45 15.10 -12.10
N GLU A 78 2.57 16.20 -11.37
CA GLU A 78 2.37 17.54 -11.87
C GLU A 78 3.70 18.31 -11.79
N GLY A 79 4.29 18.63 -12.96
CA GLY A 79 5.62 19.23 -13.03
C GLY A 79 5.75 20.64 -12.42
N PHE A 80 4.64 21.37 -12.27
CA PHE A 80 4.61 22.76 -11.82
C PHE A 80 3.54 23.09 -10.79
N ALA A 81 2.88 22.10 -10.22
CA ALA A 81 1.87 22.34 -9.19
C ALA A 81 2.50 22.88 -7.91
N ALA A 82 1.84 23.86 -7.31
CA ALA A 82 2.20 24.29 -5.95
C ALA A 82 1.89 23.17 -4.97
N VAL A 83 2.82 22.90 -4.06
CA VAL A 83 2.60 21.96 -2.96
C VAL A 83 1.39 22.44 -2.13
N ARG A 84 0.36 21.61 -2.07
CA ARG A 84 -0.85 21.85 -1.28
C ARG A 84 -0.91 20.83 -0.16
N ALA A 85 -0.22 21.14 0.93
CA ALA A 85 -0.21 20.31 2.11
C ALA A 85 -1.29 20.80 3.10
N ALA A 86 -2.51 20.33 2.95
CA ALA A 86 -3.53 20.42 3.97
C ALA A 86 -3.89 19.02 4.47
N LEU A 87 -2.88 18.30 4.98
CA LEU A 87 -3.13 16.99 5.59
C LEU A 87 -3.94 17.18 6.88
N PRO A 88 -4.96 16.31 7.08
CA PRO A 88 -5.46 16.05 8.42
C PRO A 88 -4.30 15.66 9.34
N ASP A 89 -4.45 15.79 10.64
CA ASP A 89 -3.44 15.35 11.59
C ASP A 89 -3.03 13.89 11.26
N LYS A 90 -1.73 13.61 11.31
CA LYS A 90 -1.18 12.29 10.99
C LYS A 90 -1.88 11.17 11.79
N GLY A 91 -2.26 11.44 13.04
CA GLY A 91 -3.04 10.52 13.86
C GLY A 91 -4.37 10.15 13.20
N ASP A 92 -5.11 11.14 12.72
CA ASP A 92 -6.47 10.96 12.20
C ASP A 92 -6.55 10.12 10.93
N TYR A 93 -5.61 10.26 9.98
CA TYR A 93 -5.63 9.45 8.78
C TYR A 93 -4.94 8.09 8.96
N LEU A 94 -3.89 8.02 9.79
CA LEU A 94 -3.16 6.78 10.02
C LEU A 94 -4.04 5.72 10.71
N GLU A 95 -4.96 6.13 11.58
CA GLU A 95 -5.95 5.21 12.18
C GLU A 95 -6.89 4.62 11.12
N LYS A 96 -7.20 5.38 10.07
CA LYS A 96 -8.10 4.96 8.99
C LYS A 96 -7.42 4.07 7.96
N VAL A 97 -6.11 4.21 7.77
CA VAL A 97 -5.34 3.34 6.87
C VAL A 97 -5.26 1.94 7.46
N ASP A 98 -5.74 0.95 6.74
CA ASP A 98 -5.64 -0.46 7.16
C ASP A 98 -4.17 -0.83 7.40
N PRO A 99 -3.82 -1.44 8.55
CA PRO A 99 -2.45 -1.81 8.90
C PRO A 99 -1.68 -2.55 7.81
N VAL A 100 -2.37 -3.33 6.98
CA VAL A 100 -1.78 -4.07 5.83
C VAL A 100 -1.21 -3.12 4.78
N PHE A 101 -1.75 -1.89 4.68
CA PHE A 101 -1.37 -0.89 3.66
C PHE A 101 -0.48 0.23 4.19
N ARG A 102 -0.11 0.22 5.46
CA ARG A 102 0.77 1.25 6.04
C ARG A 102 2.22 1.18 5.52
N GLU A 103 2.61 0.03 4.98
CA GLU A 103 3.88 -0.16 4.29
C GLU A 103 3.62 -0.15 2.77
N SER A 104 4.31 0.73 2.03
CA SER A 104 4.20 0.76 0.58
C SER A 104 5.38 0.04 -0.08
N LEU A 105 5.09 -0.81 -1.06
CA LEU A 105 6.11 -1.43 -1.90
C LEU A 105 6.97 -0.38 -2.63
N ALA A 106 6.40 0.78 -2.93
CA ALA A 106 7.08 1.89 -3.59
C ALA A 106 8.25 2.46 -2.77
N THR A 107 8.21 2.33 -1.44
CA THR A 107 9.23 2.84 -0.51
C THR A 107 10.01 1.73 0.20
N GLY A 108 10.04 0.54 -0.38
CA GLY A 108 10.77 -0.62 0.16
C GLY A 108 9.99 -1.42 1.19
N GLY A 109 8.70 -1.14 1.37
CA GLY A 109 7.81 -1.94 2.20
C GLY A 109 7.51 -3.30 1.56
N ARG A 110 6.90 -4.17 2.35
CA ARG A 110 6.58 -5.54 1.92
C ARG A 110 5.18 -5.60 1.30
N ILE A 111 5.01 -6.44 0.27
CA ILE A 111 3.69 -6.75 -0.30
C ILE A 111 2.80 -7.42 0.76
N PHE A 112 3.39 -8.26 1.58
CA PHE A 112 2.75 -8.95 2.69
C PHE A 112 3.36 -8.48 4.00
N SER A 113 2.77 -7.45 4.61
CA SER A 113 3.15 -7.04 5.96
C SER A 113 2.78 -8.12 7.00
N ASP A 114 3.38 -8.08 8.17
CA ASP A 114 3.06 -9.03 9.25
C ASP A 114 1.60 -8.90 9.74
N ALA A 115 0.96 -7.76 9.47
CA ALA A 115 -0.46 -7.53 9.72
C ALA A 115 -1.39 -8.29 8.75
N HIS A 116 -0.85 -8.90 7.68
CA HIS A 116 -1.64 -9.61 6.71
C HIS A 116 -2.29 -10.87 7.32
N ARG A 117 -3.55 -11.13 6.97
CA ARG A 117 -4.32 -12.25 7.52
C ARG A 117 -3.66 -13.62 7.36
N TYR A 118 -2.83 -13.82 6.33
CA TYR A 118 -2.07 -15.06 6.17
C TYR A 118 -1.10 -15.35 7.32
N PHE A 119 -0.68 -14.33 8.05
CA PHE A 119 0.24 -14.49 9.18
C PHE A 119 -0.46 -14.41 10.53
N SER A 120 -1.65 -13.81 10.59
CA SER A 120 -2.43 -13.63 11.82
C SER A 120 -3.42 -14.77 12.10
N VAL A 121 -3.77 -15.58 11.08
CA VAL A 121 -4.66 -16.73 11.27
C VAL A 121 -3.87 -17.91 11.84
N PRO A 122 -4.26 -18.48 13.00
CA PRO A 122 -3.60 -19.66 13.53
C PRO A 122 -3.73 -20.84 12.56
N LEU A 123 -2.60 -21.40 12.19
CA LEU A 123 -2.55 -22.56 11.30
C LEU A 123 -2.98 -23.83 12.05
N PRO A 124 -3.68 -24.76 11.38
CA PRO A 124 -3.91 -26.09 11.92
C PRO A 124 -2.60 -26.74 12.38
N GLY A 125 -2.61 -27.45 13.52
CA GLY A 125 -1.39 -27.98 14.13
C GLY A 125 -0.52 -28.80 13.19
N TYR A 126 -1.12 -29.58 12.29
CA TYR A 126 -0.40 -30.39 11.30
C TYR A 126 0.40 -29.56 10.27
N MET A 127 0.03 -28.29 10.07
CA MET A 127 0.74 -27.41 9.12
C MET A 127 1.95 -26.70 9.76
N ASN A 128 2.03 -26.64 11.08
CA ASN A 128 3.11 -25.93 11.77
C ASN A 128 4.51 -26.47 11.43
N ASP A 129 4.65 -27.78 11.34
CA ASP A 129 5.92 -28.41 11.01
C ASP A 129 6.33 -28.16 9.54
N ILE A 130 5.36 -28.12 8.64
CA ILE A 130 5.58 -27.78 7.22
C ILE A 130 6.06 -26.33 7.12
N VAL A 131 5.40 -25.42 7.81
CA VAL A 131 5.78 -24.00 7.82
C VAL A 131 7.16 -23.78 8.43
N LYS A 132 7.47 -24.43 9.56
CA LYS A 132 8.81 -24.37 10.16
C LYS A 132 9.89 -24.85 9.19
N ARG A 133 9.65 -25.95 8.49
CA ARG A 133 10.57 -26.50 7.49
C ARG A 133 10.78 -25.57 6.30
N ILE A 134 9.71 -24.93 5.81
CA ILE A 134 9.79 -23.96 4.72
C ILE A 134 10.55 -22.71 5.19
N LYS A 135 10.19 -22.13 6.32
CA LYS A 135 10.89 -20.96 6.89
C LYS A 135 12.37 -21.22 7.10
N GLY A 136 12.74 -22.40 7.60
CA GLY A 136 14.14 -22.80 7.77
C GLY A 136 14.94 -22.85 6.46
N LYS A 137 14.32 -23.26 5.36
CA LYS A 137 14.95 -23.25 4.03
C LYS A 137 15.19 -21.84 3.50
N PHE A 138 14.26 -20.92 3.73
CA PHE A 138 14.41 -19.53 3.28
C PHE A 138 15.36 -18.72 4.16
N ALA A 139 15.37 -18.95 5.47
CA ALA A 139 16.34 -18.33 6.36
C ALA A 139 17.78 -18.70 5.98
N TYR A 140 18.04 -19.98 5.69
CA TYR A 140 19.35 -20.44 5.23
C TYR A 140 19.81 -19.80 3.90
N ALA A 141 18.86 -19.46 3.02
CA ALA A 141 19.18 -18.79 1.75
C ALA A 141 19.53 -17.30 1.92
N GLN A 142 19.03 -16.65 2.97
CA GLN A 142 19.35 -15.24 3.27
C GLN A 142 20.71 -15.06 3.94
N ASP A 143 21.14 -16.02 4.74
CA ASP A 143 22.44 -15.95 5.44
C ASP A 143 23.63 -16.29 4.51
N ASN A 144 23.39 -16.73 3.28
CA ASN A 144 24.42 -17.13 2.30
C ASN A 144 24.40 -16.30 1.00
N ALA A 145 23.66 -15.20 0.95
CA ALA A 145 23.58 -14.28 -0.19
C ALA A 145 24.26 -12.95 0.14
#